data_3c76cb3ecbe1004d4aa4e951d3c69475
#
_entry.id   3c76cb3ecbe1004d4aa4e951d3c69475
#
_cell.length_a   1.000
_cell.length_b   1.000
_cell.length_c   1.000
_cell.angle_alpha   90.00
_cell.angle_beta   90.00
_cell.angle_gamma   90.00
#
_symmetry.space_group_name_H-M   'P 1'
#
loop_
_entity.id
_entity.type
_entity.pdbx_description
1 polymer ?
#
loop_
_entity_poly.entity_id
_entity_poly.type
_entity_poly.pdbx_seq_one_letter_code
_entity_poly.pdbx_strand_id
1 'polypeptide(L)'
;MEVLGEALDALDALSISVEDADAQTEAEQALFGEPGMPPPAEGWQRSRVIALFPDQAAADEAAALLQAQDFFEGCRVLGVAEVPEQDWVRLTQSQFAPVDITPEFWIVPTWHEPPAQAKTIIRLDPGLAFGTGTHPTTRMCLRWIAAHAPVGPRALDYGCGSGILAIGAAKHGAREVDAVDIDEAAVRATLDNAQANGVQLQAVGLPDR
;
A
#
# COMPACT_ATOMS: atom_id res chain seq x y z
N MET A 1 15.64 22.44 -11.15
CA MET A 1 14.97 21.60 -10.11
C MET A 1 15.88 21.41 -8.90
N GLU A 2 17.14 21.03 -9.09
CA GLU A 2 18.12 20.81 -8.01
C GLU A 2 18.27 22.07 -7.10
N VAL A 3 18.51 23.24 -7.69
CA VAL A 3 18.65 24.52 -6.95
C VAL A 3 17.41 24.88 -6.13
N LEU A 4 16.21 24.57 -6.63
CA LEU A 4 14.96 24.82 -5.89
C LEU A 4 14.82 23.86 -4.71
N GLY A 5 15.22 22.59 -4.89
CA GLY A 5 15.24 21.61 -3.80
C GLY A 5 16.20 22.02 -2.68
N GLU A 6 17.45 22.39 -3.03
CA GLU A 6 18.44 22.87 -2.07
C GLU A 6 17.98 24.13 -1.34
N ALA A 7 17.31 25.05 -2.03
CA ALA A 7 16.77 26.25 -1.41
C ALA A 7 15.64 25.95 -0.42
N LEU A 8 14.76 25.00 -0.74
CA LEU A 8 13.68 24.55 0.15
C LEU A 8 14.23 23.83 1.38
N ASP A 9 15.25 22.99 1.22
CA ASP A 9 15.93 22.34 2.33
C ASP A 9 16.60 23.38 3.25
N ALA A 10 17.24 24.40 2.67
CA ALA A 10 17.87 25.47 3.43
C ALA A 10 16.84 26.36 4.19
N LEU A 11 15.57 26.30 3.82
CA LEU A 11 14.45 26.98 4.48
C LEU A 11 13.71 26.04 5.45
N ASP A 12 14.33 24.93 5.86
CA ASP A 12 13.81 23.96 6.83
C ASP A 12 12.48 23.30 6.39
N ALA A 13 12.32 23.00 5.08
CA ALA A 13 11.20 22.22 4.61
C ALA A 13 11.23 20.80 5.22
N LEU A 14 10.13 20.38 5.82
CA LEU A 14 9.98 19.05 6.42
C LEU A 14 9.94 17.92 5.37
N SER A 15 9.46 18.24 4.18
CA SER A 15 9.37 17.30 3.06
C SER A 15 9.27 18.08 1.75
N ILE A 16 9.88 17.56 0.69
CA ILE A 16 9.81 18.10 -0.66
C ILE A 16 9.41 16.97 -1.60
N SER A 17 8.36 17.18 -2.36
CA SER A 17 7.94 16.26 -3.43
C SER A 17 7.82 16.98 -4.76
N VAL A 18 8.07 16.24 -5.83
CA VAL A 18 7.98 16.74 -7.22
C VAL A 18 7.02 15.84 -7.97
N GLU A 19 6.06 16.45 -8.64
CA GLU A 19 5.06 15.75 -9.45
C GLU A 19 4.93 16.38 -10.83
N ASP A 20 4.34 15.63 -11.77
CA ASP A 20 3.97 16.18 -13.06
C ASP A 20 2.87 17.22 -12.90
N ALA A 21 3.13 18.44 -13.34
CA ALA A 21 2.11 19.49 -13.31
C ALA A 21 0.96 19.23 -14.30
N ASP A 22 1.18 18.34 -15.26
CA ASP A 22 0.22 17.94 -16.28
C ASP A 22 -0.44 16.58 -15.98
N ALA A 23 -0.19 15.98 -14.82
CA ALA A 23 -0.85 14.75 -14.38
C ALA A 23 -2.38 14.82 -14.55
N GLN A 24 -2.97 13.74 -15.05
CA GLN A 24 -4.40 13.63 -15.37
C GLN A 24 -4.88 14.52 -16.54
N THR A 25 -3.98 15.02 -17.36
CA THR A 25 -4.30 15.72 -18.59
C THR A 25 -3.80 14.95 -19.82
N GLU A 26 -4.19 15.36 -21.03
CA GLU A 26 -3.67 14.78 -22.29
C GLU A 26 -2.16 14.99 -22.47
N ALA A 27 -1.54 15.86 -21.70
CA ALA A 27 -0.11 16.19 -21.73
C ALA A 27 0.71 15.41 -20.66
N GLU A 28 0.07 14.53 -19.87
CA GLU A 28 0.73 13.69 -18.88
C GLU A 28 1.83 12.84 -19.51
N GLN A 29 3.02 12.85 -18.92
CA GLN A 29 4.17 12.07 -19.38
C GLN A 29 4.66 11.13 -18.29
N ALA A 30 4.67 9.82 -18.57
CA ALA A 30 5.26 8.84 -17.69
C ALA A 30 6.79 9.00 -17.66
N LEU A 31 7.39 9.08 -16.46
CA LEU A 31 8.85 9.09 -16.27
C LEU A 31 9.47 7.71 -16.45
N PHE A 32 8.70 6.64 -16.27
CA PHE A 32 9.18 5.27 -16.35
C PHE A 32 8.45 4.56 -17.48
N GLY A 33 9.23 4.00 -18.42
CA GLY A 33 8.70 3.19 -19.52
C GLY A 33 8.54 1.72 -19.09
N GLU A 34 7.56 1.04 -19.65
CA GLU A 34 7.48 -0.42 -19.57
C GLU A 34 8.62 -1.08 -20.37
N PRO A 35 9.05 -2.31 -19.98
CA PRO A 35 10.07 -3.03 -20.75
C PRO A 35 9.67 -3.17 -22.23
N GLY A 36 10.49 -2.60 -23.14
CA GLY A 36 10.24 -2.61 -24.58
C GLY A 36 9.67 -1.32 -25.15
N MET A 37 9.34 -0.33 -24.32
CA MET A 37 9.00 1.02 -24.78
C MET A 37 10.25 1.89 -24.97
N PRO A 38 10.20 2.92 -25.85
CA PRO A 38 11.27 3.88 -25.95
C PRO A 38 11.48 4.56 -24.58
N PRO A 39 12.75 4.92 -24.25
CA PRO A 39 13.02 5.61 -22.99
C PRO A 39 12.18 6.88 -22.91
N PRO A 40 11.54 7.14 -21.72
CA PRO A 40 10.79 8.36 -21.52
C PRO A 40 11.72 9.57 -21.62
N ALA A 41 11.13 10.75 -21.85
CA ALA A 41 11.86 12.01 -21.88
C ALA A 41 12.65 12.24 -20.56
N GLU A 42 13.75 12.99 -20.60
CA GLU A 42 14.63 13.27 -19.45
C GLU A 42 13.96 14.15 -18.37
N GLY A 43 12.68 14.01 -18.13
CA GLY A 43 11.90 14.71 -17.11
C GLY A 43 10.59 15.27 -17.65
N TRP A 44 9.76 15.77 -16.76
CA TRP A 44 8.50 16.44 -17.11
C TRP A 44 8.75 17.82 -17.72
N GLN A 45 7.95 18.20 -18.69
CA GLN A 45 8.01 19.53 -19.29
C GLN A 45 7.64 20.63 -18.28
N ARG A 46 6.69 20.32 -17.40
CA ARG A 46 6.29 21.17 -16.29
C ARG A 46 6.22 20.34 -15.03
N SER A 47 6.87 20.81 -13.97
CA SER A 47 6.87 20.13 -12.69
C SER A 47 6.15 21.00 -11.65
N ARG A 48 5.47 20.34 -10.73
CA ARG A 48 4.93 20.95 -9.50
C ARG A 48 5.77 20.47 -8.34
N VAL A 49 6.28 21.42 -7.57
CA VAL A 49 6.99 21.15 -6.32
C VAL A 49 6.06 21.45 -5.17
N ILE A 50 5.94 20.50 -4.26
CA ILE A 50 5.17 20.63 -3.02
C ILE A 50 6.17 20.51 -1.88
N ALA A 51 6.22 21.51 -1.00
CA ALA A 51 7.05 21.50 0.19
C ALA A 51 6.16 21.65 1.43
N LEU A 52 6.45 20.88 2.47
CA LEU A 52 5.77 20.96 3.75
C LEU A 52 6.61 21.75 4.74
N PHE A 53 5.98 22.59 5.51
CA PHE A 53 6.59 23.39 6.56
C PHE A 53 5.86 23.16 7.90
N PRO A 54 6.50 23.45 9.05
CA PRO A 54 5.90 23.19 10.35
C PRO A 54 4.63 24.00 10.62
N ASP A 55 4.54 25.20 10.03
CA ASP A 55 3.38 26.07 10.16
C ASP A 55 3.23 27.01 8.95
N GLN A 56 2.11 27.74 8.92
CA GLN A 56 1.80 28.66 7.83
C GLN A 56 2.80 29.81 7.74
N ALA A 57 3.30 30.31 8.85
CA ALA A 57 4.23 31.45 8.86
C ALA A 57 5.56 31.07 8.18
N ALA A 58 6.09 29.89 8.48
CA ALA A 58 7.30 29.37 7.83
C ALA A 58 7.08 29.12 6.32
N ALA A 59 5.90 28.62 5.92
CA ALA A 59 5.57 28.44 4.51
C ALA A 59 5.44 29.77 3.75
N ASP A 60 4.81 30.78 4.34
CA ASP A 60 4.65 32.10 3.75
C ASP A 60 6.00 32.82 3.63
N GLU A 61 6.87 32.71 4.64
CA GLU A 61 8.22 33.27 4.62
C GLU A 61 9.06 32.57 3.52
N ALA A 62 9.04 31.26 3.45
CA ALA A 62 9.73 30.50 2.40
C ALA A 62 9.25 30.90 1.00
N ALA A 63 7.95 31.03 0.80
CA ALA A 63 7.38 31.48 -0.47
C ALA A 63 7.86 32.89 -0.86
N ALA A 64 7.92 33.82 0.11
CA ALA A 64 8.39 35.18 -0.13
C ALA A 64 9.90 35.23 -0.46
N LEU A 65 10.71 34.45 0.27
CA LEU A 65 12.16 34.39 0.05
C LEU A 65 12.49 33.78 -1.30
N LEU A 66 11.80 32.70 -1.71
CA LEU A 66 11.99 32.07 -3.01
C LEU A 66 11.63 33.01 -4.16
N GLN A 67 10.53 33.74 -4.07
CA GLN A 67 10.10 34.70 -5.10
C GLN A 67 11.09 35.86 -5.30
N ALA A 68 11.91 36.13 -4.31
CA ALA A 68 12.95 37.18 -4.37
C ALA A 68 14.27 36.72 -5.03
N GLN A 69 14.38 35.41 -5.38
CA GLN A 69 15.59 34.85 -5.95
C GLN A 69 15.57 34.84 -7.48
N ASP A 70 16.71 35.15 -8.09
CA ASP A 70 16.85 35.16 -9.55
C ASP A 70 16.55 33.80 -10.20
N PHE A 71 16.90 32.68 -9.52
CA PHE A 71 16.62 31.31 -10.02
C PHE A 71 15.14 30.96 -10.05
N PHE A 72 14.29 31.73 -9.38
CA PHE A 72 12.84 31.55 -9.37
C PHE A 72 12.16 32.15 -10.61
N GLU A 73 12.94 32.83 -11.49
CA GLU A 73 12.41 33.36 -12.74
C GLU A 73 11.76 32.24 -13.60
N GLY A 74 10.52 32.43 -14.02
CA GLY A 74 9.74 31.42 -14.74
C GLY A 74 8.96 30.45 -13.83
N CYS A 75 9.20 30.47 -12.53
CA CYS A 75 8.41 29.76 -11.54
C CYS A 75 7.28 30.64 -10.97
N ARG A 76 6.32 30.00 -10.33
CA ARG A 76 5.27 30.72 -9.59
C ARG A 76 4.84 29.93 -8.37
N VAL A 77 4.57 30.62 -7.28
CA VAL A 77 3.88 30.03 -6.12
C VAL A 77 2.41 29.85 -6.50
N LEU A 78 1.90 28.65 -6.39
CA LEU A 78 0.50 28.31 -6.66
C LEU A 78 -0.40 28.62 -5.47
N GLY A 79 0.13 28.52 -4.26
CA GLY A 79 -0.56 28.83 -3.02
C GLY A 79 0.15 28.23 -1.81
N VAL A 80 -0.24 28.67 -0.63
CA VAL A 80 0.06 28.06 0.65
C VAL A 80 -1.27 27.60 1.22
N ALA A 81 -1.34 26.36 1.68
CA ALA A 81 -2.55 25.77 2.24
C ALA A 81 -2.19 24.96 3.49
N GLU A 82 -3.01 25.07 4.50
CA GLU A 82 -2.90 24.20 5.66
C GLU A 82 -3.23 22.76 5.27
N VAL A 83 -2.35 21.83 5.66
CA VAL A 83 -2.65 20.41 5.56
C VAL A 83 -3.40 20.04 6.84
N PRO A 84 -4.71 19.77 6.76
CA PRO A 84 -5.47 19.45 7.95
C PRO A 84 -4.92 18.18 8.59
N GLU A 85 -4.85 18.14 9.92
CA GLU A 85 -4.61 16.91 10.65
C GLU A 85 -5.69 15.91 10.26
N GLN A 86 -5.33 14.98 9.41
CA GLN A 86 -6.22 13.89 9.04
C GLN A 86 -5.93 12.70 9.94
N ASP A 87 -6.99 12.12 10.47
CA ASP A 87 -6.91 10.79 11.07
C ASP A 87 -6.63 9.76 9.97
N TRP A 88 -5.34 9.62 9.64
CA TRP A 88 -4.85 8.69 8.61
C TRP A 88 -5.29 7.26 8.87
N VAL A 89 -5.46 6.89 10.14
CA VAL A 89 -5.97 5.58 10.53
C VAL A 89 -7.39 5.44 10.01
N ARG A 90 -8.25 6.40 10.31
CA ARG A 90 -9.66 6.37 9.89
C ARG A 90 -9.83 6.50 8.37
N LEU A 91 -8.99 7.31 7.74
CA LEU A 91 -9.00 7.46 6.28
C LEU A 91 -8.58 6.15 5.59
N THR A 92 -7.50 5.53 6.07
CA THR A 92 -7.05 4.23 5.58
C THR A 92 -8.10 3.16 5.82
N GLN A 93 -8.70 3.11 7.01
CA GLN A 93 -9.79 2.19 7.32
C GLN A 93 -10.98 2.32 6.38
N SER A 94 -11.35 3.56 6.01
CA SER A 94 -12.48 3.81 5.11
C SER A 94 -12.25 3.30 3.67
N GLN A 95 -10.99 3.14 3.26
CA GLN A 95 -10.64 2.66 1.91
C GLN A 95 -10.71 1.14 1.78
N PHE A 96 -10.72 0.40 2.90
CA PHE A 96 -10.71 -1.05 2.90
C PHE A 96 -12.05 -1.61 3.38
N ALA A 97 -12.94 -1.87 2.44
CA ALA A 97 -14.20 -2.55 2.68
C ALA A 97 -14.00 -4.09 2.75
N PRO A 98 -14.93 -4.82 3.37
CA PRO A 98 -14.97 -6.28 3.28
C PRO A 98 -14.96 -6.78 1.84
N VAL A 99 -14.16 -7.81 1.56
CA VAL A 99 -13.97 -8.40 0.23
C VAL A 99 -14.70 -9.73 0.14
N ASP A 100 -15.60 -9.86 -0.82
CA ASP A 100 -16.28 -11.12 -1.11
C ASP A 100 -15.37 -12.06 -1.89
N ILE A 101 -15.16 -13.26 -1.40
CA ILE A 101 -14.51 -14.34 -2.15
C ILE A 101 -15.58 -15.23 -2.81
N THR A 102 -16.54 -15.64 -2.01
CA THR A 102 -17.80 -16.27 -2.42
C THR A 102 -18.95 -15.67 -1.59
N PRO A 103 -20.22 -15.94 -1.90
CA PRO A 103 -21.33 -15.42 -1.07
C PRO A 103 -21.20 -15.74 0.42
N GLU A 104 -20.56 -16.83 0.77
CA GLU A 104 -20.41 -17.32 2.15
C GLU A 104 -18.99 -17.16 2.72
N PHE A 105 -18.00 -16.78 1.90
CA PHE A 105 -16.60 -16.63 2.29
C PHE A 105 -16.11 -15.19 2.07
N TRP A 106 -15.64 -14.54 3.14
CA TRP A 106 -15.28 -13.13 3.13
C TRP A 106 -13.94 -12.86 3.80
N ILE A 107 -13.24 -11.85 3.32
CA ILE A 107 -12.14 -11.21 4.03
C ILE A 107 -12.70 -9.94 4.64
N VAL A 108 -12.54 -9.78 5.94
CA VAL A 108 -13.17 -8.67 6.69
C VAL A 108 -12.13 -8.03 7.59
N PRO A 109 -11.81 -6.74 7.37
CA PRO A 109 -10.97 -5.97 8.30
C PRO A 109 -11.55 -5.98 9.72
N THR A 110 -10.69 -5.83 10.74
CA THR A 110 -11.11 -5.92 12.15
C THR A 110 -12.12 -4.85 12.56
N TRP A 111 -12.11 -3.69 11.89
CA TRP A 111 -13.04 -2.56 12.11
C TRP A 111 -14.39 -2.68 11.39
N HIS A 112 -14.60 -3.76 10.64
CA HIS A 112 -15.88 -4.01 9.98
C HIS A 112 -16.62 -5.21 10.59
N GLU A 113 -17.95 -5.09 10.68
CA GLU A 113 -18.79 -6.24 10.96
C GLU A 113 -18.91 -7.15 9.75
N PRO A 114 -18.86 -8.48 9.96
CA PRO A 114 -19.05 -9.43 8.85
C PRO A 114 -20.45 -9.33 8.27
N PRO A 115 -20.60 -9.49 6.93
CA PRO A 115 -21.92 -9.63 6.33
C PRO A 115 -22.69 -10.82 6.92
N ALA A 116 -24.00 -10.68 7.08
CA ALA A 116 -24.86 -11.69 7.72
C ALA A 116 -24.82 -13.07 7.03
N GLN A 117 -24.53 -13.11 5.73
CA GLN A 117 -24.40 -14.35 4.95
C GLN A 117 -23.02 -15.02 5.06
N ALA A 118 -22.04 -14.34 5.68
CA ALA A 118 -20.69 -14.89 5.79
C ALA A 118 -20.65 -16.07 6.76
N LYS A 119 -20.24 -17.24 6.28
CA LYS A 119 -20.00 -18.44 7.09
C LYS A 119 -18.52 -18.64 7.41
N THR A 120 -17.66 -18.36 6.43
CA THR A 120 -16.21 -18.38 6.58
C THR A 120 -15.68 -16.96 6.49
N ILE A 121 -14.89 -16.55 7.47
CA ILE A 121 -14.34 -15.20 7.56
C ILE A 121 -12.85 -15.30 7.80
N ILE A 122 -12.07 -14.56 7.02
CA ILE A 122 -10.68 -14.25 7.33
C ILE A 122 -10.63 -12.81 7.84
N ARG A 123 -10.23 -12.62 9.10
CA ARG A 123 -9.92 -11.30 9.67
C ARG A 123 -8.54 -10.88 9.21
N LEU A 124 -8.46 -9.82 8.43
CA LEU A 124 -7.20 -9.35 7.88
C LEU A 124 -7.25 -7.84 7.70
N ASP A 125 -6.35 -7.16 8.40
CA ASP A 125 -6.13 -5.73 8.25
C ASP A 125 -5.07 -5.48 7.17
N PRO A 126 -5.22 -4.45 6.32
CA PRO A 126 -4.15 -3.99 5.46
C PRO A 126 -2.90 -3.67 6.27
N GLY A 127 -1.79 -4.27 5.92
CA GLY A 127 -0.52 -4.11 6.62
C GLY A 127 0.65 -3.99 5.65
N LEU A 128 1.86 -4.04 6.19
CA LEU A 128 3.10 -3.97 5.42
C LEU A 128 3.35 -5.24 4.58
N ALA A 129 2.77 -6.38 4.97
CA ALA A 129 2.92 -7.63 4.22
C ALA A 129 1.98 -7.66 3.01
N PHE A 130 2.48 -8.15 1.88
CA PHE A 130 1.70 -8.33 0.66
C PHE A 130 0.56 -9.34 0.86
N GLY A 131 -0.60 -9.10 0.23
CA GLY A 131 -1.71 -10.05 0.24
C GLY A 131 -2.90 -9.58 1.08
N THR A 132 -3.49 -8.41 0.76
CA THR A 132 -4.72 -7.90 1.39
C THR A 132 -6.01 -8.59 0.92
N GLY A 133 -5.89 -9.52 -0.05
CA GLY A 133 -7.03 -10.21 -0.65
C GLY A 133 -7.76 -9.43 -1.75
N THR A 134 -7.41 -8.18 -1.99
CA THR A 134 -8.01 -7.36 -3.06
C THR A 134 -7.48 -7.74 -4.45
N HIS A 135 -6.24 -8.26 -4.52
CA HIS A 135 -5.65 -8.63 -5.79
C HIS A 135 -6.39 -9.80 -6.46
N PRO A 136 -6.66 -9.73 -7.78
CA PRO A 136 -7.41 -10.77 -8.50
C PRO A 136 -6.83 -12.17 -8.33
N THR A 137 -5.51 -12.33 -8.33
CA THR A 137 -4.83 -13.62 -8.17
C THR A 137 -5.12 -14.25 -6.80
N THR A 138 -5.01 -13.47 -5.73
CA THR A 138 -5.33 -13.92 -4.37
C THR A 138 -6.78 -14.36 -4.26
N ARG A 139 -7.71 -13.56 -4.83
CA ARG A 139 -9.13 -13.91 -4.88
C ARG A 139 -9.39 -15.21 -5.63
N MET A 140 -8.71 -15.42 -6.77
CA MET A 140 -8.84 -16.68 -7.54
C MET A 140 -8.35 -17.88 -6.74
N CYS A 141 -7.21 -17.79 -6.07
CA CYS A 141 -6.69 -18.86 -5.22
C CYS A 141 -7.65 -19.17 -4.06
N LEU A 142 -8.18 -18.16 -3.38
CA LEU A 142 -9.15 -18.35 -2.29
C LEU A 142 -10.47 -18.97 -2.79
N ARG A 143 -10.97 -18.56 -3.96
CA ARG A 143 -12.13 -19.18 -4.59
C ARG A 143 -11.89 -20.65 -4.93
N TRP A 144 -10.70 -20.96 -5.45
CA TRP A 144 -10.30 -22.33 -5.73
C TRP A 144 -10.27 -23.18 -4.45
N ILE A 145 -9.67 -22.67 -3.36
CA ILE A 145 -9.65 -23.32 -2.05
C ILE A 145 -11.08 -23.60 -1.57
N ALA A 146 -11.97 -22.60 -1.62
CA ALA A 146 -13.36 -22.76 -1.19
C ALA A 146 -14.13 -23.77 -2.04
N ALA A 147 -13.90 -23.80 -3.36
CA ALA A 147 -14.57 -24.72 -4.28
C ALA A 147 -14.10 -26.18 -4.12
N HIS A 148 -12.89 -26.40 -3.59
CA HIS A 148 -12.31 -27.73 -3.38
C HIS A 148 -12.29 -28.15 -1.90
N ALA A 149 -13.08 -27.49 -1.06
CA ALA A 149 -13.23 -27.87 0.34
C ALA A 149 -13.97 -29.23 0.48
N PRO A 150 -13.59 -30.10 1.45
CA PRO A 150 -12.48 -29.91 2.37
C PRO A 150 -11.13 -30.02 1.67
N VAL A 151 -10.25 -29.08 1.91
CA VAL A 151 -8.86 -29.13 1.44
C VAL A 151 -8.18 -30.37 2.04
N GLY A 152 -7.23 -30.97 1.31
CA GLY A 152 -6.47 -32.10 1.80
C GLY A 152 -5.83 -31.89 3.17
N PRO A 153 -5.37 -32.94 3.85
CA PRO A 153 -4.90 -32.85 5.24
C PRO A 153 -3.69 -31.93 5.39
N ARG A 154 -2.91 -31.75 4.34
CA ARG A 154 -1.71 -30.87 4.34
C ARG A 154 -1.78 -29.84 3.24
N ALA A 155 -1.30 -28.63 3.53
CA ALA A 155 -1.15 -27.55 2.57
C ALA A 155 0.20 -26.83 2.79
N LEU A 156 0.79 -26.35 1.69
CA LEU A 156 1.98 -25.50 1.71
C LEU A 156 1.65 -24.20 0.99
N ASP A 157 1.88 -23.07 1.68
CA ASP A 157 1.81 -21.72 1.12
C ASP A 157 3.25 -21.22 0.93
N TYR A 158 3.70 -21.15 -0.32
CA TYR A 158 5.05 -20.76 -0.67
C TYR A 158 5.08 -19.31 -1.17
N GLY A 159 5.76 -18.42 -0.43
CA GLY A 159 5.63 -16.97 -0.59
C GLY A 159 4.38 -16.48 0.14
N CYS A 160 4.26 -16.81 1.43
CA CYS A 160 3.00 -16.67 2.15
C CYS A 160 2.55 -15.22 2.39
N GLY A 161 3.47 -14.25 2.40
CA GLY A 161 3.15 -12.84 2.61
C GLY A 161 2.36 -12.60 3.90
N SER A 162 1.10 -12.20 3.80
CA SER A 162 0.18 -12.03 4.93
C SER A 162 -0.33 -13.36 5.52
N GLY A 163 -0.06 -14.50 4.87
CA GLY A 163 -0.59 -15.81 5.23
C GLY A 163 -2.04 -16.05 4.83
N ILE A 164 -2.62 -15.19 4.02
CA ILE A 164 -4.05 -15.25 3.68
C ILE A 164 -4.48 -16.56 3.02
N LEU A 165 -3.63 -17.15 2.17
CA LEU A 165 -3.93 -18.44 1.51
C LEU A 165 -3.76 -19.59 2.48
N ALA A 166 -2.74 -19.59 3.32
CA ALA A 166 -2.53 -20.55 4.39
C ALA A 166 -3.72 -20.58 5.37
N ILE A 167 -4.17 -19.40 5.82
CA ILE A 167 -5.35 -19.24 6.68
C ILE A 167 -6.60 -19.74 5.95
N GLY A 168 -6.75 -19.39 4.67
CA GLY A 168 -7.85 -19.87 3.84
C GLY A 168 -7.90 -21.38 3.75
N ALA A 169 -6.75 -22.04 3.53
CA ALA A 169 -6.65 -23.50 3.48
C ALA A 169 -7.03 -24.13 4.84
N ALA A 170 -6.52 -23.60 5.95
CA ALA A 170 -6.84 -24.08 7.30
C ALA A 170 -8.36 -23.97 7.60
N LYS A 171 -8.98 -22.83 7.27
CA LYS A 171 -10.43 -22.62 7.45
C LYS A 171 -11.29 -23.53 6.55
N HIS A 172 -10.70 -24.09 5.49
CA HIS A 172 -11.36 -25.00 4.55
C HIS A 172 -10.90 -26.46 4.70
N GLY A 173 -10.36 -26.84 5.85
CA GLY A 173 -10.18 -28.24 6.25
C GLY A 173 -8.75 -28.75 6.24
N ALA A 174 -7.75 -27.97 5.82
CA ALA A 174 -6.36 -28.37 5.99
C ALA A 174 -6.01 -28.43 7.49
N ARG A 175 -5.39 -29.57 7.91
CA ARG A 175 -5.05 -29.80 9.32
C ARG A 175 -3.62 -29.40 9.65
N GLU A 176 -2.72 -29.59 8.69
CA GLU A 176 -1.31 -29.22 8.77
C GLU A 176 -1.05 -28.23 7.65
N VAL A 177 -0.73 -27.01 8.03
CA VAL A 177 -0.45 -25.93 7.08
C VAL A 177 0.93 -25.38 7.36
N ASP A 178 1.80 -25.51 6.36
CA ASP A 178 3.12 -24.92 6.35
C ASP A 178 3.08 -23.66 5.48
N ALA A 179 3.67 -22.58 5.98
CA ALA A 179 3.81 -21.32 5.27
C ALA A 179 5.28 -20.93 5.23
N VAL A 180 5.78 -20.48 4.10
CA VAL A 180 7.19 -20.08 3.96
C VAL A 180 7.31 -18.78 3.20
N ASP A 181 8.22 -17.92 3.64
CA ASP A 181 8.56 -16.69 2.94
C ASP A 181 10.06 -16.42 3.12
N ILE A 182 10.63 -15.63 2.20
CA ILE A 182 12.00 -15.14 2.31
C ILE A 182 12.08 -13.94 3.25
N ASP A 183 10.99 -13.17 3.38
CA ASP A 183 10.88 -12.01 4.24
C ASP A 183 10.41 -12.41 5.65
N GLU A 184 11.26 -12.20 6.65
CA GLU A 184 10.90 -12.43 8.04
C GLU A 184 9.70 -11.59 8.52
N ALA A 185 9.47 -10.41 7.93
CA ALA A 185 8.30 -9.59 8.26
C ALA A 185 7.01 -10.26 7.76
N ALA A 186 7.05 -10.93 6.59
CA ALA A 186 5.95 -11.73 6.08
C ALA A 186 5.68 -12.95 6.97
N VAL A 187 6.73 -13.64 7.43
CA VAL A 187 6.58 -14.77 8.37
C VAL A 187 5.90 -14.34 9.66
N ARG A 188 6.32 -13.21 10.25
CA ARG A 188 5.69 -12.66 11.45
C ARG A 188 4.23 -12.28 11.20
N ALA A 189 3.96 -11.56 10.10
CA ALA A 189 2.60 -11.18 9.73
C ALA A 189 1.69 -12.41 9.54
N THR A 190 2.20 -13.48 8.92
CA THR A 190 1.49 -14.75 8.77
C THR A 190 1.10 -15.34 10.12
N LEU A 191 2.01 -15.39 11.09
CA LEU A 191 1.74 -15.93 12.42
C LEU A 191 0.72 -15.09 13.20
N ASP A 192 0.87 -13.77 13.17
CA ASP A 192 -0.04 -12.83 13.83
C ASP A 192 -1.46 -12.94 13.24
N ASN A 193 -1.57 -12.97 11.92
CA ASN A 193 -2.84 -13.15 11.23
C ASN A 193 -3.47 -14.51 11.49
N ALA A 194 -2.68 -15.59 11.55
CA ALA A 194 -3.16 -16.92 11.90
C ALA A 194 -3.75 -16.93 13.32
N GLN A 195 -3.05 -16.33 14.27
CA GLN A 195 -3.53 -16.18 15.65
C GLN A 195 -4.85 -15.39 15.72
N ALA A 196 -4.92 -14.25 15.02
CA ALA A 196 -6.13 -13.42 14.94
C ALA A 196 -7.34 -14.17 14.34
N ASN A 197 -7.06 -15.16 13.49
CA ASN A 197 -8.07 -15.99 12.84
C ASN A 197 -8.37 -17.32 13.58
N GLY A 198 -7.70 -17.58 14.70
CA GLY A 198 -7.87 -18.81 15.49
C GLY A 198 -7.46 -20.08 14.74
N VAL A 199 -6.52 -19.98 13.79
CA VAL A 199 -5.97 -21.14 13.07
C VAL A 199 -4.54 -21.41 13.51
N GLN A 200 -4.15 -22.68 13.47
CA GLN A 200 -2.77 -23.10 13.76
C GLN A 200 -2.09 -23.43 12.43
N LEU A 201 -0.91 -22.88 12.23
CA LEU A 201 -0.04 -23.18 11.10
C LEU A 201 1.42 -23.02 11.53
N GLN A 202 2.34 -23.54 10.73
CA GLN A 202 3.77 -23.31 10.91
C GLN A 202 4.25 -22.33 9.85
N ALA A 203 4.91 -21.27 10.25
CA ALA A 203 5.52 -20.33 9.32
C ALA A 203 7.03 -20.25 9.57
N VAL A 204 7.81 -20.36 8.50
CA VAL A 204 9.27 -20.42 8.55
C VAL A 204 9.87 -19.53 7.46
N GLY A 205 10.90 -18.76 7.81
CA GLY A 205 11.73 -18.04 6.86
C GLY A 205 12.57 -19.00 6.02
N LEU A 206 12.70 -18.72 4.73
CA LEU A 206 13.67 -19.43 3.89
C LEU A 206 15.07 -18.88 4.17
N PRO A 207 16.10 -19.73 4.29
CA PRO A 207 17.46 -19.26 4.44
C PRO A 207 17.89 -18.48 3.19
N ASP A 208 18.59 -17.38 3.41
CA ASP A 208 19.26 -16.65 2.33
C ASP A 208 20.19 -17.61 1.56
N ARG A 209 20.13 -17.55 0.22
CA ARG A 209 21.03 -18.36 -0.63
C ARG A 209 22.36 -17.66 -0.82
#